data_5e7094e4de0e370e2b97ff1cf5b6c22e
#
_entry.id   5e7094e4de0e370e2b97ff1cf5b6c22e
#
_cell.length_a   1.000
_cell.length_b   1.000
_cell.length_c   1.000
_cell.angle_alpha   90.00
_cell.angle_beta   90.00
_cell.angle_gamma   90.00
#
_symmetry.space_group_name_H-M   'P 1'
#
loop_
_entity.id
_entity.type
_entity.pdbx_description
1 polymer ?
#
loop_
_entity_poly.entity_id
_entity_poly.type
_entity_poly.pdbx_seq_one_letter_code
_entity_poly.pdbx_strand_id
1 'polypeptide(L)'
;MNAVFITLKSLLALILIGFIAPAMGDEHFESVVKDAAFRASIDLAPDAAFIELSNGFTYYRMTDRSGCDTPDVLVHGFSVPSYIWEPTYDFLAGKGRCVIMLDLYGRGFSDNPDVAYTDTLFATQVLELLDALGVERASFFGLSNGGRVVSQIAGFAPERVMRLVYVASSGFRDVTRASDTSVSEEEIDELIGKYPELPAGQLSDFKDPTNFQDWDDKYAELLVHKGFARALISTRKNHDSAELDRIHASLQTSDIPVTTIWGDSDTVVVYAGFSDKIERLLPKRKEYFVKDSGHLPHMENPAQFEAILANVLGL
;
A
#
# COMPACT_ATOMS: atom_id res chain seq x y z
N MET A 1 -39.93 25.00 62.28
CA MET A 1 -39.65 23.72 61.57
C MET A 1 -39.09 24.07 60.20
N ASN A 2 -37.79 24.21 60.09
CA ASN A 2 -37.14 24.52 58.82
C ASN A 2 -36.26 23.32 58.44
N ALA A 3 -36.62 22.59 57.38
CA ALA A 3 -35.85 21.51 56.84
C ALA A 3 -34.73 22.06 55.96
N VAL A 4 -33.49 21.72 56.32
CA VAL A 4 -32.30 22.04 55.52
C VAL A 4 -32.05 20.90 54.54
N PHE A 5 -32.17 21.22 53.25
CA PHE A 5 -31.76 20.29 52.18
C PHE A 5 -30.25 20.41 51.94
N ILE A 6 -29.50 19.34 52.24
CA ILE A 6 -28.08 19.22 51.88
C ILE A 6 -28.05 18.53 50.52
N THR A 7 -27.62 19.26 49.47
CA THR A 7 -27.31 18.71 48.18
C THR A 7 -25.91 18.15 48.13
N LEU A 8 -25.79 16.84 47.98
CA LEU A 8 -24.53 16.12 47.81
C LEU A 8 -24.10 16.29 46.34
N LYS A 9 -23.09 17.11 46.08
CA LYS A 9 -22.42 17.16 44.75
C LYS A 9 -21.38 16.04 44.71
N SER A 10 -21.69 15.00 43.94
CA SER A 10 -20.74 13.93 43.59
C SER A 10 -19.70 14.48 42.62
N LEU A 11 -18.48 14.61 43.05
CA LEU A 11 -17.31 14.91 42.24
C LEU A 11 -16.88 13.59 41.58
N LEU A 12 -17.27 13.36 40.32
CA LEU A 12 -16.66 12.31 39.51
C LEU A 12 -15.29 12.80 39.03
N ALA A 13 -14.23 12.34 39.68
CA ALA A 13 -12.88 12.48 39.15
C ALA A 13 -12.71 11.47 38.00
N LEU A 14 -12.73 11.97 36.76
CA LEU A 14 -12.24 11.21 35.61
C LEU A 14 -10.72 11.03 35.79
N ILE A 15 -10.31 9.81 36.16
CA ILE A 15 -8.91 9.40 36.05
C ILE A 15 -8.71 9.12 34.55
N LEU A 16 -8.13 10.08 33.84
CA LEU A 16 -7.48 9.81 32.54
C LEU A 16 -6.28 8.91 32.85
N ILE A 17 -6.46 7.60 32.68
CA ILE A 17 -5.33 6.69 32.53
C ILE A 17 -4.82 6.95 31.11
N GLY A 18 -3.85 7.85 30.98
CA GLY A 18 -3.05 7.94 29.79
C GLY A 18 -2.32 6.61 29.62
N PHE A 19 -2.73 5.80 28.66
CA PHE A 19 -1.90 4.73 28.15
C PHE A 19 -0.70 5.42 27.47
N ILE A 20 0.40 5.58 28.23
CA ILE A 20 1.71 5.75 27.64
C ILE A 20 2.02 4.36 27.08
N ALA A 21 1.90 4.20 25.75
CA ALA A 21 2.45 3.02 25.10
C ALA A 21 3.92 2.90 25.57
N PRO A 22 4.33 1.75 26.10
CA PRO A 22 5.74 1.59 26.44
C PRO A 22 6.55 1.80 25.18
N ALA A 23 7.59 2.61 25.22
CA ALA A 23 8.58 2.66 24.15
C ALA A 23 9.01 1.20 23.92
N MET A 24 8.70 0.67 22.71
CA MET A 24 9.07 -0.70 22.38
C MET A 24 10.59 -0.75 22.43
N GLY A 25 11.14 -1.52 23.38
CA GLY A 25 12.57 -1.76 23.44
C GLY A 25 13.01 -2.57 22.22
N ASP A 26 14.26 -2.45 21.82
CA ASP A 26 14.87 -3.13 20.65
C ASP A 26 14.63 -4.66 20.66
N GLU A 27 14.33 -5.25 21.79
CA GLU A 27 14.05 -6.70 21.97
C GLU A 27 12.74 -7.17 21.28
N HIS A 28 11.88 -6.28 20.83
CA HIS A 28 10.61 -6.63 20.21
C HIS A 28 10.61 -6.54 18.67
N PHE A 29 11.62 -5.90 18.09
CA PHE A 29 11.73 -5.82 16.64
C PHE A 29 12.00 -7.18 16.02
N GLU A 30 11.34 -7.46 14.90
CA GLU A 30 11.47 -8.72 14.14
C GLU A 30 11.31 -10.02 14.97
N SER A 31 10.54 -9.98 16.06
CA SER A 31 10.33 -11.11 16.98
C SER A 31 9.18 -12.03 16.55
N VAL A 32 8.25 -11.53 15.71
CA VAL A 32 7.03 -12.25 15.32
C VAL A 32 7.24 -12.98 13.98
N VAL A 33 7.13 -14.30 14.02
CA VAL A 33 7.14 -15.15 12.82
C VAL A 33 5.71 -15.31 12.31
N LYS A 34 5.49 -15.10 11.01
CA LYS A 34 4.18 -15.24 10.36
C LYS A 34 3.88 -16.71 10.02
N ASP A 35 3.75 -17.52 11.04
CA ASP A 35 3.44 -18.94 10.95
C ASP A 35 1.92 -19.23 11.05
N ALA A 36 1.54 -20.49 11.18
CA ALA A 36 0.14 -20.89 11.32
C ALA A 36 -0.51 -20.36 12.61
N ALA A 37 0.26 -20.24 13.70
CA ALA A 37 -0.24 -19.69 14.97
C ALA A 37 -0.47 -18.19 14.85
N PHE A 38 0.41 -17.47 14.19
CA PHE A 38 0.23 -16.07 13.87
C PHE A 38 -1.04 -15.85 13.06
N ARG A 39 -1.21 -16.56 11.94
CA ARG A 39 -2.42 -16.42 11.11
C ARG A 39 -3.70 -16.75 11.85
N ALA A 40 -3.68 -17.74 12.75
CA ALA A 40 -4.82 -18.09 13.59
C ALA A 40 -5.14 -17.04 14.68
N SER A 41 -4.17 -16.18 15.03
CA SER A 41 -4.35 -15.12 16.03
C SER A 41 -4.94 -13.82 15.45
N ILE A 42 -4.95 -13.67 14.12
CA ILE A 42 -5.47 -12.46 13.47
C ILE A 42 -7.01 -12.47 13.52
N ASP A 43 -7.57 -11.41 14.07
CA ASP A 43 -9.03 -11.16 14.03
C ASP A 43 -9.39 -10.63 12.64
N LEU A 44 -9.75 -11.53 11.74
CA LEU A 44 -10.03 -11.21 10.35
C LEU A 44 -11.35 -10.46 10.20
N ALA A 45 -11.35 -9.37 9.43
CA ALA A 45 -12.58 -8.78 8.94
C ALA A 45 -13.39 -9.81 8.13
N PRO A 46 -14.75 -9.69 8.07
CA PRO A 46 -15.59 -10.68 7.38
C PRO A 46 -15.28 -10.91 5.90
N ASP A 47 -14.66 -9.93 5.25
CA ASP A 47 -14.26 -9.92 3.85
C ASP A 47 -12.76 -10.21 3.64
N ALA A 48 -12.05 -10.56 4.72
CA ALA A 48 -10.62 -10.83 4.71
C ALA A 48 -10.33 -12.34 4.76
N ALA A 49 -9.24 -12.75 4.12
CA ALA A 49 -8.77 -14.14 4.15
C ALA A 49 -7.26 -14.24 3.92
N PHE A 50 -6.73 -15.41 4.23
CA PHE A 50 -5.42 -15.86 3.78
C PHE A 50 -5.57 -16.90 2.68
N ILE A 51 -4.68 -16.86 1.70
CA ILE A 51 -4.58 -17.85 0.65
C ILE A 51 -3.12 -18.25 0.47
N GLU A 52 -2.85 -19.54 0.31
CA GLU A 52 -1.52 -20.04 0.02
C GLU A 52 -1.23 -19.92 -1.49
N LEU A 53 -0.16 -19.22 -1.83
CA LEU A 53 0.35 -19.04 -3.18
C LEU A 53 1.77 -19.61 -3.28
N SER A 54 2.42 -19.47 -4.43
CA SER A 54 3.71 -20.13 -4.71
C SER A 54 4.86 -19.79 -3.74
N ASN A 55 4.84 -18.60 -3.12
CA ASN A 55 5.88 -18.15 -2.20
C ASN A 55 5.39 -17.92 -0.75
N GLY A 56 4.24 -18.48 -0.39
CA GLY A 56 3.69 -18.40 0.97
C GLY A 56 2.27 -17.85 1.01
N PHE A 57 1.80 -17.61 2.24
CA PHE A 57 0.44 -17.09 2.44
C PHE A 57 0.35 -15.61 2.13
N THR A 58 -0.68 -15.27 1.38
CA THR A 58 -1.06 -13.88 1.05
C THR A 58 -2.34 -13.52 1.80
N TYR A 59 -2.29 -12.42 2.54
CA TYR A 59 -3.47 -11.76 3.11
C TYR A 59 -4.12 -10.89 2.05
N TYR A 60 -5.47 -10.95 1.97
CA TYR A 60 -6.25 -10.08 1.11
C TYR A 60 -7.61 -9.79 1.71
N ARG A 61 -8.23 -8.71 1.26
CA ARG A 61 -9.65 -8.41 1.44
C ARG A 61 -10.33 -8.32 0.09
N MET A 62 -11.57 -8.77 0.04
CA MET A 62 -12.37 -8.74 -1.18
C MET A 62 -13.84 -8.50 -0.84
N THR A 63 -14.46 -7.51 -1.49
CA THR A 63 -15.90 -7.30 -1.40
C THR A 63 -16.69 -8.50 -1.93
N ASP A 64 -17.99 -8.59 -1.60
CA ASP A 64 -18.84 -9.66 -2.10
C ASP A 64 -18.73 -9.77 -3.63
N ARG A 65 -18.51 -11.00 -4.09
CA ARG A 65 -18.24 -11.34 -5.47
C ARG A 65 -19.49 -11.55 -6.32
N SER A 66 -20.69 -11.53 -5.74
CA SER A 66 -21.91 -11.81 -6.47
C SER A 66 -22.14 -10.79 -7.60
N GLY A 67 -21.87 -11.22 -8.85
CA GLY A 67 -22.05 -10.41 -10.04
C GLY A 67 -20.85 -9.53 -10.44
N CYS A 68 -19.67 -9.86 -9.99
CA CYS A 68 -18.44 -9.12 -10.31
C CYS A 68 -17.48 -9.93 -11.16
N ASP A 69 -17.41 -9.59 -12.45
CA ASP A 69 -16.52 -10.25 -13.41
C ASP A 69 -15.15 -9.54 -13.52
N THR A 70 -15.08 -8.25 -13.16
CA THR A 70 -13.87 -7.41 -13.35
C THR A 70 -13.63 -6.51 -12.14
N PRO A 71 -12.93 -7.00 -11.09
CA PRO A 71 -12.66 -6.23 -9.88
C PRO A 71 -11.65 -5.09 -10.11
N ASP A 72 -11.68 -4.14 -9.17
CA ASP A 72 -10.62 -3.16 -8.98
C ASP A 72 -9.61 -3.73 -7.97
N VAL A 73 -8.36 -3.89 -8.38
CA VAL A 73 -7.27 -4.43 -7.55
C VAL A 73 -6.38 -3.30 -7.05
N LEU A 74 -6.31 -3.12 -5.75
CA LEU A 74 -5.57 -2.06 -5.09
C LEU A 74 -4.23 -2.61 -4.58
N VAL A 75 -3.13 -2.15 -5.17
CA VAL A 75 -1.76 -2.58 -4.85
C VAL A 75 -1.04 -1.45 -4.12
N HIS A 76 -0.65 -1.72 -2.88
CA HIS A 76 -0.04 -0.74 -1.98
C HIS A 76 1.41 -0.38 -2.32
N GLY A 77 1.99 0.57 -1.57
CA GLY A 77 3.33 1.11 -1.75
C GLY A 77 4.47 0.24 -1.22
N PHE A 78 5.58 0.91 -0.85
CA PHE A 78 6.85 0.26 -0.52
C PHE A 78 6.83 -0.49 0.82
N SER A 79 6.35 0.13 1.90
CA SER A 79 6.44 -0.44 3.26
C SER A 79 5.09 -0.56 3.96
N VAL A 80 4.14 0.34 3.71
CA VAL A 80 2.81 0.32 4.31
C VAL A 80 1.92 -0.66 3.54
N PRO A 81 1.27 -1.65 4.22
CA PRO A 81 0.47 -2.68 3.59
C PRO A 81 -0.92 -2.17 3.13
N SER A 82 -1.80 -3.08 2.79
CA SER A 82 -3.09 -2.81 2.14
C SER A 82 -4.02 -1.88 2.91
N TYR A 83 -3.90 -1.75 4.23
CA TYR A 83 -4.73 -0.83 5.01
C TYR A 83 -4.62 0.64 4.55
N ILE A 84 -3.55 0.99 3.84
CA ILE A 84 -3.40 2.32 3.22
C ILE A 84 -4.50 2.61 2.20
N TRP A 85 -5.11 1.57 1.65
CA TRP A 85 -6.17 1.65 0.66
C TRP A 85 -7.58 1.60 1.25
N GLU A 86 -7.76 1.40 2.57
CA GLU A 86 -9.09 1.27 3.19
C GLU A 86 -10.08 2.36 2.78
N PRO A 87 -9.73 3.67 2.78
CA PRO A 87 -10.70 4.70 2.36
C PRO A 87 -11.16 4.52 0.91
N THR A 88 -10.24 4.15 0.01
CA THR A 88 -10.57 3.91 -1.41
C THR A 88 -11.36 2.61 -1.59
N TYR A 89 -11.01 1.57 -0.84
CA TYR A 89 -11.73 0.30 -0.82
C TYR A 89 -13.20 0.52 -0.42
N ASP A 90 -13.44 1.22 0.68
CA ASP A 90 -14.78 1.50 1.19
C ASP A 90 -15.59 2.38 0.23
N PHE A 91 -14.95 3.39 -0.37
CA PHE A 91 -15.59 4.23 -1.38
C PHE A 91 -16.05 3.42 -2.59
N LEU A 92 -15.18 2.60 -3.17
CA LEU A 92 -15.49 1.78 -4.35
C LEU A 92 -16.55 0.72 -4.02
N ALA A 93 -16.44 0.05 -2.86
CA ALA A 93 -17.43 -0.89 -2.36
C ALA A 93 -18.80 -0.23 -2.18
N GLY A 94 -18.84 0.97 -1.62
CA GLY A 94 -20.05 1.78 -1.47
C GLY A 94 -20.70 2.20 -2.80
N LYS A 95 -19.94 2.16 -3.91
CA LYS A 95 -20.45 2.33 -5.28
C LYS A 95 -20.85 1.01 -5.94
N GLY A 96 -20.88 -0.09 -5.19
CA GLY A 96 -21.24 -1.41 -5.73
C GLY A 96 -20.16 -2.04 -6.60
N ARG A 97 -18.92 -1.58 -6.48
CA ARG A 97 -17.80 -2.19 -7.20
C ARG A 97 -17.24 -3.37 -6.44
N CYS A 98 -16.72 -4.31 -7.18
CA CYS A 98 -15.90 -5.38 -6.64
C CYS A 98 -14.48 -4.88 -6.44
N VAL A 99 -13.96 -5.02 -5.25
CA VAL A 99 -12.63 -4.51 -4.92
C VAL A 99 -11.83 -5.62 -4.26
N ILE A 100 -10.58 -5.73 -4.65
CA ILE A 100 -9.59 -6.59 -4.00
C ILE A 100 -8.45 -5.69 -3.54
N MET A 101 -8.02 -5.84 -2.30
CA MET A 101 -6.75 -5.32 -1.82
C MET A 101 -5.97 -6.45 -1.15
N LEU A 102 -4.64 -6.41 -1.23
CA LEU A 102 -3.79 -7.47 -0.68
C LEU A 102 -2.54 -6.87 -0.05
N ASP A 103 -1.97 -7.61 0.89
CA ASP A 103 -0.62 -7.33 1.37
C ASP A 103 0.39 -8.04 0.46
N LEU A 104 1.33 -7.28 -0.12
CA LEU A 104 2.43 -7.85 -0.87
C LEU A 104 3.36 -8.62 0.08
N TYR A 105 4.02 -9.66 -0.41
CA TYR A 105 5.02 -10.41 0.37
C TYR A 105 5.99 -9.48 1.09
N GLY A 106 6.34 -9.81 2.31
CA GLY A 106 7.19 -8.99 3.15
C GLY A 106 6.50 -7.79 3.81
N ARG A 107 5.18 -7.62 3.66
CA ARG A 107 4.38 -6.53 4.24
C ARG A 107 3.15 -7.07 4.95
N GLY A 108 2.63 -6.27 5.89
CA GLY A 108 1.40 -6.55 6.61
C GLY A 108 1.31 -7.98 7.13
N PHE A 109 0.23 -8.65 6.82
CA PHE A 109 -0.03 -10.01 7.27
C PHE A 109 0.43 -11.10 6.29
N SER A 110 0.81 -10.76 5.04
CA SER A 110 1.38 -11.73 4.10
C SER A 110 2.74 -12.22 4.56
N ASP A 111 3.11 -13.44 4.17
CA ASP A 111 4.37 -14.07 4.55
C ASP A 111 5.60 -13.24 4.10
N ASN A 112 6.72 -13.47 4.80
CA ASN A 112 8.02 -12.88 4.50
C ASN A 112 8.97 -13.97 3.96
N PRO A 113 8.79 -14.47 2.70
CA PRO A 113 9.62 -15.55 2.15
C PRO A 113 11.07 -15.12 1.99
N ASP A 114 11.98 -16.09 2.09
CA ASP A 114 13.41 -15.86 1.87
C ASP A 114 13.75 -15.93 0.36
N VAL A 115 13.30 -14.94 -0.38
CA VAL A 115 13.51 -14.80 -1.83
C VAL A 115 13.92 -13.37 -2.19
N ALA A 116 14.31 -13.13 -3.43
CA ALA A 116 14.54 -11.77 -3.94
C ALA A 116 13.19 -11.05 -4.14
N TYR A 117 13.02 -9.89 -3.53
CA TYR A 117 11.80 -9.08 -3.63
C TYR A 117 11.88 -8.17 -4.86
N THR A 118 11.43 -8.68 -6.00
CA THR A 118 11.44 -8.01 -7.30
C THR A 118 10.04 -7.54 -7.70
N ASP A 119 9.94 -6.63 -8.67
CA ASP A 119 8.66 -6.26 -9.29
C ASP A 119 7.96 -7.51 -9.87
N THR A 120 8.74 -8.46 -10.41
CA THR A 120 8.26 -9.78 -10.89
C THR A 120 7.61 -10.61 -9.79
N LEU A 121 8.25 -10.74 -8.62
CA LEU A 121 7.70 -11.49 -7.49
C LEU A 121 6.32 -10.95 -7.11
N PHE A 122 6.21 -9.64 -6.97
CA PHE A 122 4.96 -8.99 -6.58
C PHE A 122 3.87 -9.09 -7.66
N ALA A 123 4.24 -8.90 -8.93
CA ALA A 123 3.31 -9.07 -10.04
C ALA A 123 2.78 -10.50 -10.12
N THR A 124 3.66 -11.50 -9.93
CA THR A 124 3.27 -12.91 -9.87
C THR A 124 2.33 -13.18 -8.71
N GLN A 125 2.62 -12.66 -7.51
CA GLN A 125 1.73 -12.80 -6.34
C GLN A 125 0.32 -12.29 -6.65
N VAL A 126 0.19 -11.11 -7.26
CA VAL A 126 -1.12 -10.54 -7.62
C VAL A 126 -1.83 -11.41 -8.65
N LEU A 127 -1.14 -11.87 -9.69
CA LEU A 127 -1.73 -12.71 -10.74
C LEU A 127 -2.16 -14.08 -10.19
N GLU A 128 -1.35 -14.72 -9.36
CA GLU A 128 -1.70 -15.98 -8.70
C GLU A 128 -2.92 -15.83 -7.78
N LEU A 129 -3.03 -14.70 -7.04
CA LEU A 129 -4.22 -14.40 -6.25
C LEU A 129 -5.46 -14.31 -7.16
N LEU A 130 -5.38 -13.61 -8.28
CA LEU A 130 -6.49 -13.50 -9.23
C LEU A 130 -6.87 -14.86 -9.82
N ASP A 131 -5.89 -15.70 -10.16
CA ASP A 131 -6.12 -17.05 -10.68
C ASP A 131 -6.83 -17.93 -9.65
N ALA A 132 -6.36 -17.91 -8.41
CA ALA A 132 -6.97 -18.66 -7.30
C ALA A 132 -8.41 -18.18 -6.99
N LEU A 133 -8.68 -16.89 -7.20
CA LEU A 133 -10.02 -16.31 -7.08
C LEU A 133 -10.85 -16.50 -8.36
N GLY A 134 -10.31 -17.06 -9.46
CA GLY A 134 -10.97 -17.24 -10.75
C GLY A 134 -11.34 -15.91 -11.41
N VAL A 135 -10.50 -14.88 -11.25
CA VAL A 135 -10.62 -13.57 -11.87
C VAL A 135 -9.79 -13.53 -13.14
N GLU A 136 -10.42 -13.41 -14.29
CA GLU A 136 -9.71 -13.39 -15.58
C GLU A 136 -9.10 -12.02 -15.89
N ARG A 137 -9.80 -10.93 -15.58
CA ARG A 137 -9.37 -9.55 -15.90
C ARG A 137 -9.70 -8.61 -14.74
N ALA A 138 -8.87 -7.59 -14.56
CA ALA A 138 -9.06 -6.60 -13.51
C ALA A 138 -8.62 -5.19 -13.94
N SER A 139 -9.12 -4.17 -13.23
CA SER A 139 -8.54 -2.83 -13.23
C SER A 139 -7.50 -2.76 -12.10
N PHE A 140 -6.31 -2.28 -12.38
CA PHE A 140 -5.24 -2.24 -11.39
C PHE A 140 -4.92 -0.80 -10.95
N PHE A 141 -4.85 -0.61 -9.64
CA PHE A 141 -4.51 0.65 -8.99
C PHE A 141 -3.21 0.44 -8.23
N GLY A 142 -2.18 1.17 -8.57
CA GLY A 142 -0.86 1.05 -7.95
C GLY A 142 -0.42 2.34 -7.27
N LEU A 143 -0.31 2.32 -5.93
CA LEU A 143 0.23 3.42 -5.14
C LEU A 143 1.74 3.32 -5.06
N SER A 144 2.46 4.41 -5.36
CA SER A 144 3.91 4.47 -5.14
C SER A 144 4.64 3.26 -5.76
N ASN A 145 5.25 2.38 -4.95
CA ASN A 145 5.85 1.12 -5.40
C ASN A 145 4.84 0.17 -6.06
N GLY A 146 3.57 0.20 -5.63
CA GLY A 146 2.51 -0.57 -6.28
C GLY A 146 2.33 -0.23 -7.76
N GLY A 147 2.67 1.01 -8.16
CA GLY A 147 2.71 1.40 -9.57
C GLY A 147 3.74 0.63 -10.39
N ARG A 148 4.87 0.23 -9.80
CA ARG A 148 5.86 -0.66 -10.42
C ARG A 148 5.26 -2.04 -10.65
N VAL A 149 4.58 -2.56 -9.62
CA VAL A 149 3.94 -3.88 -9.67
C VAL A 149 2.87 -3.96 -10.76
N VAL A 150 1.97 -2.97 -10.83
CA VAL A 150 0.91 -2.97 -11.86
C VAL A 150 1.48 -2.74 -13.27
N SER A 151 2.60 -2.04 -13.41
CA SER A 151 3.35 -1.96 -14.68
C SER A 151 3.87 -3.33 -15.08
N GLN A 152 4.47 -4.06 -14.14
CA GLN A 152 5.01 -5.40 -14.40
C GLN A 152 3.89 -6.39 -14.78
N ILE A 153 2.70 -6.31 -14.15
CA ILE A 153 1.51 -7.07 -14.56
C ILE A 153 1.15 -6.79 -16.01
N ALA A 154 1.12 -5.51 -16.40
CA ALA A 154 0.82 -5.13 -17.79
C ALA A 154 1.88 -5.60 -18.79
N GLY A 155 3.13 -5.76 -18.35
CA GLY A 155 4.20 -6.33 -19.15
C GLY A 155 4.08 -7.86 -19.33
N PHE A 156 3.62 -8.56 -18.32
CA PHE A 156 3.51 -10.03 -18.34
C PHE A 156 2.23 -10.54 -18.96
N ALA A 157 1.11 -9.89 -18.63
CA ALA A 157 -0.23 -10.35 -18.95
C ALA A 157 -1.14 -9.17 -19.33
N PRO A 158 -0.82 -8.44 -20.43
CA PRO A 158 -1.61 -7.26 -20.84
C PRO A 158 -3.09 -7.60 -21.08
N GLU A 159 -3.39 -8.83 -21.48
CA GLU A 159 -4.76 -9.32 -21.66
C GLU A 159 -5.57 -9.39 -20.37
N ARG A 160 -4.89 -9.48 -19.19
CA ARG A 160 -5.50 -9.47 -17.87
C ARG A 160 -5.89 -8.05 -17.40
N VAL A 161 -5.40 -7.01 -18.10
CA VAL A 161 -5.51 -5.60 -17.66
C VAL A 161 -6.66 -4.90 -18.38
N MET A 162 -7.65 -4.43 -17.60
CA MET A 162 -8.74 -3.60 -18.08
C MET A 162 -8.35 -2.12 -18.14
N ARG A 163 -7.59 -1.66 -17.15
CA ARG A 163 -7.01 -0.31 -17.04
C ARG A 163 -5.91 -0.27 -16.01
N LEU A 164 -5.08 0.74 -16.09
CA LEU A 164 -4.05 1.07 -15.10
C LEU A 164 -4.35 2.45 -14.49
N VAL A 165 -4.32 2.52 -13.16
CA VAL A 165 -4.41 3.76 -12.40
C VAL A 165 -3.18 3.85 -11.50
N TYR A 166 -2.29 4.76 -11.83
CA TYR A 166 -1.09 5.06 -11.06
C TYR A 166 -1.39 6.18 -10.07
N VAL A 167 -1.14 5.96 -8.79
CA VAL A 167 -1.30 6.95 -7.73
C VAL A 167 0.05 7.23 -7.12
N ALA A 168 0.55 8.45 -7.22
CA ALA A 168 1.86 8.87 -6.72
C ALA A 168 2.98 7.84 -7.05
N SER A 169 2.97 7.27 -8.28
CA SER A 169 3.75 6.09 -8.64
C SER A 169 5.25 6.34 -8.72
N SER A 170 6.05 5.51 -8.06
CA SER A 170 7.51 5.51 -8.18
C SER A 170 8.02 4.81 -9.45
N GLY A 171 7.14 4.17 -10.24
CA GLY A 171 7.50 3.39 -11.43
C GLY A 171 8.10 4.22 -12.57
N PHE A 172 8.03 5.54 -12.49
CA PHE A 172 8.58 6.45 -13.51
C PHE A 172 9.93 7.06 -13.13
N ARG A 173 10.40 6.83 -11.90
CA ARG A 173 11.72 7.31 -11.48
C ARG A 173 12.83 6.53 -12.18
N ASP A 174 13.93 7.22 -12.48
CA ASP A 174 15.14 6.55 -12.97
C ASP A 174 15.86 5.88 -11.80
N VAL A 175 15.91 4.56 -11.83
CA VAL A 175 16.56 3.73 -10.82
C VAL A 175 17.35 2.64 -11.54
N THR A 176 18.58 2.44 -11.14
CA THR A 176 19.43 1.34 -11.62
C THR A 176 19.47 0.26 -10.54
N ARG A 177 19.26 -0.97 -10.95
CA ARG A 177 19.36 -2.14 -10.07
C ARG A 177 20.74 -2.18 -9.43
N ALA A 178 20.81 -2.52 -8.15
CA ALA A 178 22.08 -2.72 -7.47
C ALA A 178 22.91 -3.82 -8.15
N SER A 179 24.22 -3.63 -8.23
CA SER A 179 25.14 -4.64 -8.77
C SER A 179 25.17 -5.91 -7.91
N ASP A 180 25.00 -5.77 -6.60
CA ASP A 180 24.76 -6.87 -5.65
C ASP A 180 23.37 -6.71 -5.05
N THR A 181 22.47 -7.66 -5.34
CA THR A 181 21.10 -7.70 -4.84
C THR A 181 20.94 -8.64 -3.63
N SER A 182 22.00 -9.28 -3.18
CA SER A 182 21.99 -10.04 -1.92
C SER A 182 21.77 -9.09 -0.74
N VAL A 183 21.19 -9.61 0.33
CA VAL A 183 20.95 -8.86 1.56
C VAL A 183 21.79 -9.51 2.66
N SER A 184 22.72 -8.75 3.23
CA SER A 184 23.58 -9.22 4.32
C SER A 184 22.93 -9.00 5.69
N GLU A 185 23.35 -9.77 6.70
CA GLU A 185 22.92 -9.57 8.08
C GLU A 185 23.32 -8.17 8.59
N GLU A 186 24.47 -7.64 8.16
CA GLU A 186 24.90 -6.28 8.53
C GLU A 186 23.92 -5.22 8.03
N GLU A 187 23.41 -5.34 6.79
CA GLU A 187 22.41 -4.42 6.25
C GLU A 187 21.08 -4.53 6.98
N ILE A 188 20.69 -5.75 7.40
CA ILE A 188 19.49 -6.00 8.20
C ILE A 188 19.65 -5.32 9.56
N ASP A 189 20.75 -5.56 10.25
CA ASP A 189 21.02 -4.97 11.56
C ASP A 189 21.07 -3.43 11.50
N GLU A 190 21.69 -2.87 10.44
CA GLU A 190 21.71 -1.43 10.21
C GLU A 190 20.30 -0.84 10.05
N LEU A 191 19.43 -1.52 9.32
CA LEU A 191 18.05 -1.06 9.15
C LEU A 191 17.22 -1.23 10.43
N ILE A 192 17.36 -2.35 11.14
CA ILE A 192 16.69 -2.56 12.43
C ILE A 192 17.11 -1.50 13.43
N GLY A 193 18.40 -1.11 13.44
CA GLY A 193 18.88 -0.01 14.27
C GLY A 193 18.21 1.35 14.01
N LYS A 194 17.57 1.51 12.84
CA LYS A 194 16.79 2.71 12.46
C LYS A 194 15.29 2.60 12.77
N TYR A 195 14.81 1.42 13.18
CA TYR A 195 13.38 1.17 13.43
C TYR A 195 12.73 2.15 14.40
N PRO A 196 13.39 2.61 15.48
CA PRO A 196 12.81 3.60 16.38
C PRO A 196 12.41 4.92 15.70
N GLU A 197 13.05 5.26 14.58
CA GLU A 197 12.83 6.52 13.86
C GLU A 197 11.86 6.36 12.67
N LEU A 198 11.68 5.13 12.15
CA LEU A 198 10.90 4.88 10.94
C LEU A 198 9.42 5.28 11.06
N PRO A 199 8.70 5.01 12.18
CA PRO A 199 7.30 5.38 12.31
C PRO A 199 7.08 6.89 12.14
N ALA A 200 7.82 7.71 12.87
CA ALA A 200 7.74 9.16 12.74
C ALA A 200 8.12 9.64 11.33
N GLY A 201 9.04 8.94 10.66
CA GLY A 201 9.42 9.22 9.28
C GLY A 201 8.27 9.07 8.28
N GLN A 202 7.30 8.18 8.55
CA GLN A 202 6.14 7.98 7.68
C GLN A 202 5.20 9.19 7.63
N LEU A 203 5.22 10.04 8.64
CA LEU A 203 4.42 11.26 8.66
C LEU A 203 4.83 12.24 7.54
N SER A 204 6.05 12.12 7.01
CA SER A 204 6.52 12.93 5.87
C SER A 204 5.84 12.58 4.54
N ASP A 205 5.09 11.48 4.47
CA ASP A 205 4.29 11.12 3.30
C ASP A 205 3.08 12.06 3.13
N PHE A 206 2.66 12.71 4.21
CA PHE A 206 1.57 13.68 4.21
C PHE A 206 2.10 15.11 4.05
N LYS A 207 1.36 15.94 3.34
CA LYS A 207 1.58 17.39 3.35
C LYS A 207 1.22 17.99 4.71
N ASP A 208 0.10 17.54 5.30
CA ASP A 208 -0.35 17.90 6.64
C ASP A 208 -0.61 16.65 7.48
N PRO A 209 0.37 16.20 8.29
CA PRO A 209 0.23 15.01 9.11
C PRO A 209 -0.71 15.18 10.31
N THR A 210 -1.19 16.39 10.61
CA THR A 210 -1.98 16.66 11.83
C THR A 210 -3.30 15.88 11.88
N ASN A 211 -3.80 15.43 10.72
CA ASN A 211 -5.03 14.63 10.62
C ASN A 211 -4.77 13.11 10.69
N PHE A 212 -3.51 12.68 10.83
CA PHE A 212 -3.09 11.29 10.77
C PHE A 212 -2.23 10.92 12.00
N GLN A 213 -2.69 11.30 13.19
CA GLN A 213 -1.92 11.21 14.44
C GLN A 213 -1.57 9.79 14.86
N ASP A 214 -2.36 8.78 14.44
CA ASP A 214 -2.13 7.37 14.77
C ASP A 214 -1.38 6.62 13.64
N TRP A 215 -0.88 7.35 12.65
CA TRP A 215 -0.25 6.73 11.48
C TRP A 215 1.11 6.10 11.78
N ASP A 216 1.89 6.76 12.59
CA ASP A 216 3.17 6.28 13.08
C ASP A 216 2.98 5.07 14.00
N ASP A 217 1.99 5.05 14.89
CA ASP A 217 1.66 3.89 15.73
C ASP A 217 1.30 2.66 14.88
N LYS A 218 0.45 2.83 13.85
CA LYS A 218 0.11 1.75 12.91
C LYS A 218 1.34 1.22 12.16
N TYR A 219 2.26 2.12 11.79
CA TYR A 219 3.49 1.69 11.14
C TYR A 219 4.42 0.93 12.10
N ALA A 220 4.50 1.35 13.35
CA ALA A 220 5.32 0.69 14.37
C ALA A 220 4.95 -0.80 14.54
N GLU A 221 3.66 -1.15 14.41
CA GLU A 221 3.19 -2.54 14.46
C GLU A 221 3.81 -3.44 13.38
N LEU A 222 4.29 -2.89 12.27
CA LEU A 222 4.91 -3.66 11.19
C LEU A 222 6.33 -4.12 11.56
N LEU A 223 7.01 -3.37 12.42
CA LEU A 223 8.43 -3.56 12.75
C LEU A 223 8.70 -4.81 13.60
N VAL A 224 7.66 -5.41 14.16
CA VAL A 224 7.77 -6.65 14.95
C VAL A 224 7.90 -7.90 14.07
N HIS A 225 7.57 -7.81 12.77
CA HIS A 225 7.51 -8.98 11.89
C HIS A 225 8.90 -9.37 11.37
N LYS A 226 9.31 -10.60 11.68
CA LYS A 226 10.59 -11.16 11.24
C LYS A 226 10.71 -11.15 9.72
N GLY A 227 11.82 -10.63 9.21
CA GLY A 227 12.11 -10.53 7.77
C GLY A 227 11.60 -9.26 7.10
N PHE A 228 11.01 -8.32 7.85
CA PHE A 228 10.54 -7.05 7.31
C PHE A 228 11.70 -6.19 6.78
N ALA A 229 12.79 -6.02 7.55
CA ALA A 229 13.99 -5.31 7.11
C ALA A 229 14.56 -5.90 5.82
N ARG A 230 14.74 -7.23 5.81
CA ARG A 230 15.23 -7.95 4.64
C ARG A 230 14.37 -7.70 3.40
N ALA A 231 13.06 -7.75 3.56
CA ALA A 231 12.12 -7.52 2.46
C ALA A 231 12.24 -6.10 1.90
N LEU A 232 12.38 -5.07 2.75
CA LEU A 232 12.55 -3.68 2.32
C LEU A 232 13.88 -3.46 1.59
N ILE A 233 14.99 -3.98 2.14
CA ILE A 233 16.32 -3.87 1.53
C ILE A 233 16.33 -4.56 0.17
N SER A 234 15.86 -5.81 0.11
CA SER A 234 15.80 -6.58 -1.14
C SER A 234 14.95 -5.89 -2.20
N THR A 235 13.76 -5.36 -1.83
CA THR A 235 12.91 -4.60 -2.76
C THR A 235 13.69 -3.41 -3.35
N ARG A 236 14.36 -2.61 -2.51
CA ARG A 236 15.10 -1.42 -2.96
C ARG A 236 16.26 -1.79 -3.89
N LYS A 237 17.03 -2.83 -3.56
CA LYS A 237 18.16 -3.31 -4.37
C LYS A 237 17.73 -3.87 -5.73
N ASN A 238 16.52 -4.40 -5.83
CA ASN A 238 15.99 -5.01 -7.06
C ASN A 238 15.20 -4.02 -7.94
N HIS A 239 15.04 -2.77 -7.54
CA HIS A 239 14.39 -1.78 -8.42
C HIS A 239 15.24 -1.52 -9.67
N ASP A 240 14.61 -1.62 -10.84
CA ASP A 240 15.18 -1.27 -12.14
C ASP A 240 14.13 -0.53 -12.96
N SER A 241 14.51 0.59 -13.57
CA SER A 241 13.61 1.36 -14.43
C SER A 241 13.62 0.91 -15.89
N ALA A 242 14.70 0.27 -16.35
CA ALA A 242 14.87 -0.04 -17.77
C ALA A 242 13.78 -1.00 -18.30
N GLU A 243 13.37 -1.98 -17.51
CA GLU A 243 12.28 -2.88 -17.88
C GLU A 243 10.93 -2.18 -17.87
N LEU A 244 10.65 -1.40 -16.82
CA LEU A 244 9.39 -0.64 -16.71
C LEU A 244 9.25 0.39 -17.83
N ASP A 245 10.34 1.06 -18.22
CA ASP A 245 10.32 2.01 -19.34
C ASP A 245 9.93 1.35 -20.66
N ARG A 246 10.40 0.11 -20.92
CA ARG A 246 9.98 -0.68 -22.07
C ARG A 246 8.51 -1.05 -22.01
N ILE A 247 8.02 -1.44 -20.83
CA ILE A 247 6.60 -1.75 -20.61
C ILE A 247 5.75 -0.49 -20.84
N HIS A 248 6.11 0.64 -20.22
CA HIS A 248 5.38 1.90 -20.42
C HIS A 248 5.37 2.33 -21.88
N ALA A 249 6.50 2.19 -22.59
CA ALA A 249 6.54 2.46 -24.02
C ALA A 249 5.60 1.57 -24.84
N SER A 250 5.43 0.30 -24.47
CA SER A 250 4.49 -0.62 -25.15
C SER A 250 3.03 -0.24 -24.94
N LEU A 251 2.69 0.40 -23.81
CA LEU A 251 1.35 0.88 -23.53
C LEU A 251 0.88 1.98 -24.50
N GLN A 252 1.80 2.68 -25.19
CA GLN A 252 1.44 3.69 -26.19
C GLN A 252 0.60 3.12 -27.36
N THR A 253 0.86 1.87 -27.71
CA THR A 253 0.19 1.16 -28.82
C THR A 253 -0.89 0.20 -28.34
N SER A 254 -1.05 0.05 -27.03
CA SER A 254 -2.13 -0.77 -26.45
C SER A 254 -3.43 0.02 -26.34
N ASP A 255 -4.53 -0.71 -26.21
CA ASP A 255 -5.86 -0.15 -25.91
C ASP A 255 -6.13 -0.05 -24.40
N ILE A 256 -5.13 -0.33 -23.56
CA ILE A 256 -5.26 -0.26 -22.09
C ILE A 256 -5.33 1.22 -21.67
N PRO A 257 -6.46 1.67 -21.09
CA PRO A 257 -6.57 3.04 -20.59
C PRO A 257 -5.61 3.24 -19.40
N VAL A 258 -4.83 4.31 -19.47
CA VAL A 258 -3.88 4.69 -18.40
C VAL A 258 -4.31 6.01 -17.76
N THR A 259 -4.32 6.04 -16.43
CA THR A 259 -4.55 7.25 -15.64
C THR A 259 -3.42 7.42 -14.64
N THR A 260 -2.94 8.64 -14.45
CA THR A 260 -1.99 9.01 -13.39
C THR A 260 -2.63 10.06 -12.48
N ILE A 261 -2.47 9.88 -11.17
CA ILE A 261 -3.01 10.76 -10.13
C ILE A 261 -1.87 11.11 -9.15
N TRP A 262 -1.63 12.38 -8.93
CA TRP A 262 -0.52 12.90 -8.12
C TRP A 262 -1.03 13.83 -7.03
N GLY A 263 -0.37 13.87 -5.87
CA GLY A 263 -0.48 14.98 -4.94
C GLY A 263 0.32 16.18 -5.47
N ASP A 264 -0.25 17.38 -5.44
CA ASP A 264 0.44 18.58 -5.94
C ASP A 264 1.63 19.02 -5.07
N SER A 265 1.71 18.50 -3.87
CA SER A 265 2.73 18.79 -2.87
C SER A 265 3.54 17.54 -2.46
N ASP A 266 3.55 16.48 -3.29
CA ASP A 266 4.30 15.24 -3.03
C ASP A 266 5.81 15.51 -2.99
N THR A 267 6.43 15.28 -1.83
CA THR A 267 7.87 15.42 -1.58
C THR A 267 8.61 14.08 -1.63
N VAL A 268 7.88 12.95 -1.66
CA VAL A 268 8.43 11.58 -1.70
C VAL A 268 8.68 11.15 -3.14
N VAL A 269 7.68 11.33 -4.01
CA VAL A 269 7.75 11.04 -5.43
C VAL A 269 7.50 12.33 -6.21
N VAL A 270 8.53 13.16 -6.27
CA VAL A 270 8.45 14.52 -6.85
C VAL A 270 8.22 14.42 -8.36
N TYR A 271 6.98 14.70 -8.81
CA TYR A 271 6.54 14.59 -10.21
C TYR A 271 7.44 15.35 -11.20
N ALA A 272 7.89 16.55 -10.84
CA ALA A 272 8.74 17.37 -11.69
C ALA A 272 10.08 16.70 -12.09
N GLY A 273 10.54 15.70 -11.32
CA GLY A 273 11.78 14.96 -11.59
C GLY A 273 11.68 13.99 -12.78
N PHE A 274 10.46 13.66 -13.24
CA PHE A 274 10.25 12.69 -14.32
C PHE A 274 9.04 13.01 -15.22
N SER A 275 8.50 14.21 -15.15
CA SER A 275 7.35 14.67 -15.96
C SER A 275 7.58 14.48 -17.46
N ASP A 276 8.76 14.87 -17.97
CA ASP A 276 9.13 14.71 -19.38
C ASP A 276 9.19 13.23 -19.79
N LYS A 277 9.61 12.37 -18.86
CA LYS A 277 9.64 10.91 -19.09
C LYS A 277 8.23 10.33 -19.22
N ILE A 278 7.32 10.71 -18.33
CA ILE A 278 5.91 10.28 -18.40
C ILE A 278 5.27 10.77 -19.70
N GLU A 279 5.49 12.05 -20.05
CA GLU A 279 4.96 12.63 -21.29
C GLU A 279 5.41 11.83 -22.52
N ARG A 280 6.68 11.45 -22.56
CA ARG A 280 7.25 10.65 -23.64
C ARG A 280 6.73 9.21 -23.66
N LEU A 281 6.63 8.55 -22.47
CA LEU A 281 6.29 7.13 -22.36
C LEU A 281 4.79 6.85 -22.37
N LEU A 282 3.96 7.79 -21.89
CA LEU A 282 2.51 7.63 -21.77
C LEU A 282 1.76 8.87 -22.30
N PRO A 283 1.93 9.26 -23.57
CA PRO A 283 1.36 10.50 -24.11
C PRO A 283 -0.19 10.50 -24.17
N LYS A 284 -0.81 9.32 -24.12
CA LYS A 284 -2.28 9.17 -24.17
C LYS A 284 -2.93 9.05 -22.78
N ARG A 285 -2.15 9.11 -21.69
CA ARG A 285 -2.68 9.00 -20.33
C ARG A 285 -3.67 10.12 -20.01
N LYS A 286 -4.60 9.84 -19.11
CA LYS A 286 -5.31 10.89 -18.36
C LYS A 286 -4.49 11.22 -17.14
N GLU A 287 -4.28 12.50 -16.87
CA GLU A 287 -3.48 12.95 -15.73
C GLU A 287 -4.25 13.89 -14.84
N TYR A 288 -4.13 13.69 -13.52
CA TYR A 288 -4.80 14.47 -12.50
C TYR A 288 -3.86 14.83 -11.37
N PHE A 289 -4.08 16.00 -10.78
CA PHE A 289 -3.41 16.45 -9.56
C PHE A 289 -4.45 16.71 -8.49
N VAL A 290 -4.25 16.09 -7.33
CA VAL A 290 -5.06 16.32 -6.13
C VAL A 290 -4.43 17.48 -5.38
N LYS A 291 -5.22 18.53 -5.12
CA LYS A 291 -4.75 19.74 -4.46
C LYS A 291 -4.51 19.51 -2.98
N ASP A 292 -3.55 20.26 -2.45
CA ASP A 292 -3.22 20.26 -1.03
C ASP A 292 -2.92 18.88 -0.48
N SER A 293 -2.24 18.02 -1.26
CA SER A 293 -1.93 16.64 -0.92
C SER A 293 -0.46 16.32 -1.16
N GLY A 294 0.14 15.56 -0.26
CA GLY A 294 1.46 14.96 -0.37
C GLY A 294 1.44 13.64 -1.16
N HIS A 295 2.17 12.66 -0.65
CA HIS A 295 2.33 11.35 -1.28
C HIS A 295 1.08 10.46 -1.24
N LEU A 296 0.15 10.75 -0.34
CA LEU A 296 -1.07 9.96 -0.12
C LEU A 296 -2.34 10.75 -0.48
N PRO A 297 -2.51 11.16 -1.75
CA PRO A 297 -3.59 12.06 -2.16
C PRO A 297 -4.99 11.47 -1.93
N HIS A 298 -5.11 10.13 -1.92
CA HIS A 298 -6.36 9.42 -1.66
C HIS A 298 -6.79 9.50 -0.18
N MET A 299 -5.86 9.78 0.73
CA MET A 299 -6.12 9.97 2.16
C MET A 299 -6.26 11.44 2.53
N GLU A 300 -5.42 12.31 1.98
CA GLU A 300 -5.36 13.72 2.37
C GLU A 300 -6.50 14.57 1.78
N ASN A 301 -6.94 14.26 0.56
CA ASN A 301 -8.09 14.91 -0.05
C ASN A 301 -9.00 13.88 -0.72
N PRO A 302 -9.66 13.01 0.10
CA PRO A 302 -10.48 11.92 -0.41
C PRO A 302 -11.61 12.42 -1.31
N ALA A 303 -12.24 13.54 -1.01
CA ALA A 303 -13.34 14.08 -1.82
C ALA A 303 -12.91 14.37 -3.27
N GLN A 304 -11.74 15.00 -3.48
CA GLN A 304 -11.23 15.26 -4.82
C GLN A 304 -10.74 13.98 -5.49
N PHE A 305 -10.07 13.10 -4.75
CA PHE A 305 -9.59 11.83 -5.27
C PHE A 305 -10.75 10.93 -5.73
N GLU A 306 -11.80 10.79 -4.92
CA GLU A 306 -13.01 10.04 -5.23
C GLU A 306 -13.76 10.61 -6.45
N ALA A 307 -13.85 11.94 -6.57
CA ALA A 307 -14.43 12.56 -7.76
C ALA A 307 -13.63 12.24 -9.04
N ILE A 308 -12.29 12.19 -8.94
CA ILE A 308 -11.43 11.74 -10.05
C ILE A 308 -11.70 10.27 -10.37
N LEU A 309 -11.76 9.39 -9.35
CA LEU A 309 -12.05 7.97 -9.57
C LEU A 309 -13.43 7.76 -10.19
N ALA A 310 -14.46 8.48 -9.74
CA ALA A 310 -15.80 8.42 -10.32
C ALA A 310 -15.76 8.76 -11.81
N ASN A 311 -15.05 9.81 -12.20
CA ASN A 311 -14.87 10.17 -13.61
C ASN A 311 -14.08 9.10 -14.41
N VAL A 312 -13.01 8.55 -13.82
CA VAL A 312 -12.15 7.54 -14.47
C VAL A 312 -12.90 6.22 -14.67
N LEU A 313 -13.75 5.85 -13.72
CA LEU A 313 -14.48 4.58 -13.70
C LEU A 313 -15.89 4.67 -14.32
N GLY A 314 -16.41 5.91 -14.52
CA GLY A 314 -17.76 6.14 -15.03
C GLY A 314 -18.86 5.82 -13.98
N LEU A 315 -18.63 6.21 -12.73
CA LEU A 315 -19.55 5.98 -11.58
C LEU A 315 -20.56 7.12 -11.44
#